data_72a29cf4e9e5dcac9208c5ef038f6ef8
#
_entry.id   72a29cf4e9e5dcac9208c5ef038f6ef8
#
_cell.length_a   1.000
_cell.length_b   1.000
_cell.length_c   1.000
_cell.angle_alpha   90.00
_cell.angle_beta   90.00
_cell.angle_gamma   90.00
#
_symmetry.space_group_name_H-M   'P 1'
#
loop_
_entity.id
_entity.type
_entity.pdbx_description
1 polymer ?
#
loop_
_entity_poly.entity_id
_entity_poly.type
_entity_poly.pdbx_seq_one_letter_code
_entity_poly.pdbx_strand_id
1 'polypeptide(L)'
;TVKSYQGELSIIYPGKIKAASEVKLSFRVAGPIRAVLPEVGAFVKKGELIAEIDPRDYEIQLSATEAEYNQVKEEAGRVIELYKRGSVPANDYDKAVSGLKQITAKYNAHKNALADTRLTAPFDGYIQKKYYDSHETVAAGYPVVSMINSNYFDVDIDIPSSDFVRQGLFKSFSCTIDVFPGQVFPLELIEITRKANLNQLYRMRLRLKPVPGVDIAAGMSVNVTIEYNPNEEALTVVPLSAMFEENGESAVWVYNPKTQRVTKRVIQLKKLLKTGELIVSEGLAAGEIVVSAGVHSLKEGMSVELLKPVSKTNVGGLL
;
A
#
# COMPACT_ATOMS: atom_id res chain seq x y z
N THR A 1 -13.54 -24.72 32.90
CA THR A 1 -12.98 -25.54 31.81
C THR A 1 -12.27 -24.66 30.83
N VAL A 2 -11.07 -25.05 30.44
CA VAL A 2 -10.25 -24.39 29.41
C VAL A 2 -10.93 -24.53 28.05
N LYS A 3 -11.12 -23.40 27.35
CA LYS A 3 -11.73 -23.38 26.02
C LYS A 3 -10.65 -23.19 24.97
N SER A 4 -10.84 -23.74 23.78
CA SER A 4 -10.04 -23.38 22.62
C SER A 4 -10.34 -21.93 22.21
N TYR A 5 -9.31 -21.15 21.93
CA TYR A 5 -9.49 -19.80 21.36
C TYR A 5 -9.73 -19.89 19.85
N GLN A 6 -10.85 -19.38 19.41
CA GLN A 6 -11.23 -19.37 17.99
C GLN A 6 -11.37 -17.93 17.43
N GLY A 7 -10.90 -16.95 18.18
CA GLY A 7 -10.98 -15.56 17.79
C GLY A 7 -9.81 -15.13 16.90
N GLU A 8 -9.95 -13.96 16.30
CA GLU A 8 -8.89 -13.30 15.55
C GLU A 8 -7.94 -12.58 16.50
N LEU A 9 -6.67 -12.64 16.21
CA LEU A 9 -5.65 -11.86 16.88
C LEU A 9 -5.26 -10.66 16.02
N SER A 10 -4.87 -9.57 16.67
CA SER A 10 -4.42 -8.37 15.98
C SER A 10 -3.03 -7.96 16.46
N ILE A 11 -2.21 -7.53 15.52
CA ILE A 11 -0.91 -6.91 15.75
C ILE A 11 -0.96 -5.50 15.21
N ILE A 12 -0.33 -4.55 15.90
CA ILE A 12 -0.32 -3.15 15.49
C ILE A 12 1.12 -2.74 15.19
N TYR A 13 1.33 -2.14 14.02
CA TYR A 13 2.61 -1.61 13.57
C TYR A 13 2.48 -0.11 13.26
N PRO A 14 3.43 0.71 13.72
CA PRO A 14 3.53 2.09 13.27
C PRO A 14 3.93 2.11 11.79
N GLY A 15 3.30 3.00 11.04
CA GLY A 15 3.54 3.18 9.62
C GLY A 15 3.52 4.64 9.21
N LYS A 16 3.82 4.87 7.95
CA LYS A 16 3.81 6.19 7.35
C LYS A 16 3.11 6.17 6.00
N ILE A 17 2.23 7.15 5.80
CA ILE A 17 1.58 7.38 4.51
C ILE A 17 2.59 7.99 3.54
N LYS A 18 2.66 7.44 2.35
CA LYS A 18 3.43 7.96 1.23
C LYS A 18 2.52 8.23 0.05
N ALA A 19 2.91 9.19 -0.78
CA ALA A 19 2.28 9.30 -2.09
C ALA A 19 2.55 8.03 -2.89
N ALA A 20 1.53 7.50 -3.53
CA ALA A 20 1.63 6.26 -4.30
C ALA A 20 2.57 6.39 -5.51
N SER A 21 2.64 7.59 -6.06
CA SER A 21 3.55 7.91 -7.15
C SER A 21 3.95 9.37 -7.07
N GLU A 22 5.24 9.61 -7.13
CA GLU A 22 5.82 10.94 -7.35
C GLU A 22 6.52 10.90 -8.70
N VAL A 23 6.11 11.79 -9.60
CA VAL A 23 6.65 11.88 -10.96
C VAL A 23 7.23 13.26 -11.18
N LYS A 24 8.46 13.30 -11.66
CA LYS A 24 9.10 14.51 -12.12
C LYS A 24 8.81 14.67 -13.61
N LEU A 25 8.09 15.72 -13.95
CA LEU A 25 7.69 16.01 -15.32
C LEU A 25 8.74 16.90 -15.98
N SER A 26 9.14 16.54 -17.20
CA SER A 26 10.11 17.24 -18.00
C SER A 26 9.63 17.37 -19.44
N PHE A 27 10.06 18.41 -20.13
CA PHE A 27 9.87 18.51 -21.56
C PHE A 27 10.80 17.55 -22.30
N ARG A 28 10.36 17.06 -23.45
CA ARG A 28 11.17 16.24 -24.37
C ARG A 28 12.00 17.08 -25.34
N VAL A 29 11.72 18.38 -25.38
CA VAL A 29 12.40 19.38 -26.21
C VAL A 29 12.92 20.50 -25.33
N ALA A 30 13.91 21.24 -25.82
CA ALA A 30 14.53 22.36 -25.11
C ALA A 30 13.94 23.70 -25.55
N GLY A 31 13.98 24.71 -24.69
CA GLY A 31 13.58 26.07 -25.08
C GLY A 31 13.23 26.95 -23.88
N PRO A 32 12.91 28.24 -24.16
CA PRO A 32 12.43 29.14 -23.12
C PRO A 32 11.00 28.75 -22.71
N ILE A 33 10.78 28.67 -21.41
CA ILE A 33 9.46 28.39 -20.83
C ILE A 33 8.61 29.65 -20.98
N ARG A 34 7.51 29.53 -21.68
CA ARG A 34 6.53 30.62 -21.83
C ARG A 34 5.74 30.84 -20.55
N ALA A 35 5.28 29.73 -19.94
CA ALA A 35 4.51 29.77 -18.70
C ALA A 35 4.59 28.45 -17.95
N VAL A 36 4.57 28.53 -16.61
CA VAL A 36 4.27 27.43 -15.69
C VAL A 36 3.00 27.83 -14.97
N LEU A 37 1.88 27.13 -15.26
CA LEU A 37 0.53 27.58 -14.91
C LEU A 37 0.14 27.29 -13.46
N PRO A 38 0.28 26.06 -12.93
CA PRO A 38 -0.17 25.73 -11.58
C PRO A 38 0.84 26.16 -10.53
N GLU A 39 0.33 26.58 -9.36
CA GLU A 39 1.14 26.84 -8.17
C GLU A 39 1.43 25.55 -7.39
N VAL A 40 2.44 25.58 -6.53
CA VAL A 40 2.74 24.48 -5.61
C VAL A 40 1.55 24.26 -4.67
N GLY A 41 1.13 23.01 -4.51
CA GLY A 41 -0.07 22.63 -3.76
C GLY A 41 -1.38 22.63 -4.58
N ALA A 42 -1.37 23.14 -5.82
CA ALA A 42 -2.56 23.13 -6.67
C ALA A 42 -2.90 21.70 -7.12
N PHE A 43 -4.20 21.38 -7.15
CA PHE A 43 -4.71 20.17 -7.76
C PHE A 43 -4.86 20.36 -9.27
N VAL A 44 -4.39 19.38 -10.04
CA VAL A 44 -4.48 19.35 -11.50
C VAL A 44 -5.08 18.04 -11.98
N LYS A 45 -5.87 18.10 -13.04
CA LYS A 45 -6.48 16.92 -13.66
C LYS A 45 -5.58 16.34 -14.75
N LYS A 46 -5.73 15.05 -15.00
CA LYS A 46 -5.07 14.37 -16.11
C LYS A 46 -5.33 15.09 -17.43
N GLY A 47 -4.25 15.38 -18.18
CA GLY A 47 -4.31 16.10 -19.46
C GLY A 47 -4.31 17.63 -19.33
N GLU A 48 -4.43 18.18 -18.13
CA GLU A 48 -4.35 19.62 -17.89
C GLU A 48 -2.94 20.16 -18.21
N LEU A 49 -2.86 21.33 -18.81
CA LEU A 49 -1.60 21.97 -19.17
C LEU A 49 -0.89 22.49 -17.92
N ILE A 50 0.33 22.01 -17.69
CA ILE A 50 1.16 22.40 -16.56
C ILE A 50 2.14 23.50 -16.94
N ALA A 51 2.84 23.31 -18.06
CA ALA A 51 3.82 24.27 -18.55
C ALA A 51 3.92 24.22 -20.08
N GLU A 52 4.39 25.30 -20.66
CA GLU A 52 4.54 25.45 -22.12
C GLU A 52 5.89 26.12 -22.43
N ILE A 53 6.64 25.52 -23.36
CA ILE A 53 7.79 26.15 -24.03
C ILE A 53 7.25 27.06 -25.12
N ASP A 54 7.94 28.18 -25.43
CA ASP A 54 7.61 29.05 -26.55
C ASP A 54 7.59 28.27 -27.87
N PRO A 55 6.43 28.08 -28.51
CA PRO A 55 6.30 27.16 -29.63
C PRO A 55 6.77 27.75 -30.98
N ARG A 56 7.08 29.04 -31.06
CA ARG A 56 7.31 29.76 -32.32
C ARG A 56 8.32 29.08 -33.25
N ASP A 57 9.45 28.69 -32.74
CA ASP A 57 10.51 28.05 -33.56
C ASP A 57 10.05 26.67 -34.06
N TYR A 58 9.31 25.93 -33.24
CA TYR A 58 8.75 24.61 -33.58
C TYR A 58 7.64 24.71 -34.59
N GLU A 59 6.80 25.76 -34.51
CA GLU A 59 5.73 26.06 -35.48
C GLU A 59 6.32 26.40 -36.84
N ILE A 60 7.38 27.22 -36.89
CA ILE A 60 8.06 27.58 -38.15
C ILE A 60 8.68 26.33 -38.79
N GLN A 61 9.38 25.48 -38.00
CA GLN A 61 9.98 24.22 -38.48
C GLN A 61 8.93 23.26 -39.02
N LEU A 62 7.79 23.10 -38.34
CA LEU A 62 6.69 22.29 -38.79
C LEU A 62 6.10 22.78 -40.08
N SER A 63 5.79 24.11 -40.16
CA SER A 63 5.20 24.74 -41.35
C SER A 63 6.10 24.56 -42.59
N ALA A 64 7.42 24.77 -42.45
CA ALA A 64 8.36 24.54 -43.56
C ALA A 64 8.38 23.08 -44.01
N THR A 65 8.38 22.12 -43.07
CA THR A 65 8.40 20.71 -43.39
C THR A 65 7.04 20.24 -43.95
N GLU A 66 5.94 20.82 -43.54
CA GLU A 66 4.61 20.50 -44.03
C GLU A 66 4.47 20.91 -45.53
N ALA A 67 5.02 22.07 -45.93
CA ALA A 67 5.09 22.48 -47.31
C ALA A 67 5.89 21.50 -48.18
N GLU A 68 7.06 21.09 -47.71
CA GLU A 68 7.89 20.08 -48.35
C GLU A 68 7.19 18.68 -48.44
N TYR A 69 6.55 18.28 -47.35
CA TYR A 69 5.77 17.03 -47.31
C TYR A 69 4.63 17.02 -48.31
N ASN A 70 3.86 18.11 -48.41
CA ASN A 70 2.75 18.22 -49.35
C ASN A 70 3.24 18.17 -50.82
N GLN A 71 4.34 18.84 -51.14
CA GLN A 71 4.94 18.80 -52.48
C GLN A 71 5.36 17.36 -52.85
N VAL A 72 6.17 16.70 -51.99
CA VAL A 72 6.67 15.33 -52.28
C VAL A 72 5.53 14.33 -52.31
N LYS A 73 4.52 14.48 -51.46
CA LYS A 73 3.31 13.62 -51.44
C LYS A 73 2.54 13.67 -52.77
N GLU A 74 2.33 14.88 -53.32
CA GLU A 74 1.66 15.06 -54.60
C GLU A 74 2.49 14.48 -55.76
N GLU A 75 3.81 14.72 -55.74
CA GLU A 75 4.71 14.19 -56.76
C GLU A 75 4.79 12.65 -56.73
N ALA A 76 4.96 12.08 -55.52
CA ALA A 76 4.94 10.63 -55.35
C ALA A 76 3.59 10.03 -55.78
N GLY A 77 2.48 10.68 -55.45
CA GLY A 77 1.15 10.28 -55.90
C GLY A 77 1.02 10.18 -57.40
N ARG A 78 1.55 11.15 -58.16
CA ARG A 78 1.56 11.15 -59.62
C ARG A 78 2.41 9.97 -60.15
N VAL A 79 3.61 9.77 -59.62
CA VAL A 79 4.51 8.65 -60.05
C VAL A 79 3.87 7.29 -59.78
N ILE A 80 3.23 7.12 -58.61
CA ILE A 80 2.55 5.87 -58.22
C ILE A 80 1.40 5.58 -59.22
N GLU A 81 0.60 6.59 -59.61
CA GLU A 81 -0.47 6.42 -60.60
C GLU A 81 0.06 6.07 -62.01
N LEU A 82 1.15 6.74 -62.44
CA LEU A 82 1.81 6.41 -63.73
C LEU A 82 2.39 5.01 -63.75
N TYR A 83 2.97 4.54 -62.63
CA TYR A 83 3.48 3.19 -62.47
C TYR A 83 2.36 2.14 -62.61
N LYS A 84 1.22 2.35 -61.99
CA LYS A 84 0.03 1.49 -62.13
C LYS A 84 -0.44 1.36 -63.57
N ARG A 85 -0.21 2.40 -64.40
CA ARG A 85 -0.53 2.41 -65.84
C ARG A 85 0.60 1.90 -66.73
N GLY A 86 1.71 1.42 -66.13
CA GLY A 86 2.89 0.94 -66.86
C GLY A 86 3.71 2.03 -67.56
N SER A 87 3.50 3.33 -67.21
CA SER A 87 4.09 4.46 -67.87
C SER A 87 5.44 4.93 -67.28
N VAL A 88 5.89 4.38 -66.20
CA VAL A 88 7.18 4.66 -65.56
C VAL A 88 7.85 3.37 -65.06
N PRO A 89 9.21 3.32 -64.99
CA PRO A 89 9.94 2.11 -64.55
C PRO A 89 9.79 1.94 -63.02
N ALA A 90 10.01 0.69 -62.55
CA ALA A 90 9.91 0.33 -61.13
C ALA A 90 10.87 1.13 -60.24
N ASN A 91 12.08 1.43 -60.76
CA ASN A 91 13.06 2.25 -60.00
C ASN A 91 12.54 3.64 -59.66
N ASP A 92 11.76 4.28 -60.52
CA ASP A 92 11.19 5.60 -60.27
C ASP A 92 10.04 5.52 -59.25
N TYR A 93 9.24 4.46 -59.29
CA TYR A 93 8.24 4.15 -58.28
C TYR A 93 8.91 3.96 -56.90
N ASP A 94 9.97 3.14 -56.80
CA ASP A 94 10.69 2.87 -55.56
C ASP A 94 11.31 4.12 -54.99
N LYS A 95 11.88 5.01 -55.79
CA LYS A 95 12.41 6.31 -55.38
C LYS A 95 11.31 7.22 -54.82
N ALA A 96 10.17 7.30 -55.54
CA ALA A 96 9.06 8.12 -55.11
C ALA A 96 8.45 7.66 -53.77
N VAL A 97 8.26 6.33 -53.60
CA VAL A 97 7.77 5.75 -52.34
C VAL A 97 8.76 5.98 -51.21
N SER A 98 10.06 5.79 -51.46
CA SER A 98 11.11 5.99 -50.46
C SER A 98 11.22 7.46 -50.02
N GLY A 99 11.16 8.40 -51.00
CA GLY A 99 11.15 9.83 -50.74
C GLY A 99 9.94 10.27 -49.92
N LEU A 100 8.75 9.76 -50.25
CA LEU A 100 7.52 10.04 -49.51
C LEU A 100 7.64 9.50 -48.05
N LYS A 101 8.18 8.32 -47.85
CA LYS A 101 8.40 7.73 -46.52
C LYS A 101 9.36 8.55 -45.70
N GLN A 102 10.43 9.05 -46.29
CA GLN A 102 11.44 9.88 -45.63
C GLN A 102 10.86 11.21 -45.16
N ILE A 103 10.17 11.94 -46.07
CA ILE A 103 9.58 13.24 -45.69
C ILE A 103 8.43 13.08 -44.67
N THR A 104 7.64 12.00 -44.77
CA THR A 104 6.60 11.68 -43.79
C THR A 104 7.19 11.52 -42.38
N ALA A 105 8.32 10.82 -42.27
CA ALA A 105 9.03 10.65 -41.02
C ALA A 105 9.52 12.00 -40.43
N LYS A 106 10.08 12.87 -41.30
CA LYS A 106 10.55 14.22 -40.93
C LYS A 106 9.38 15.11 -40.48
N TYR A 107 8.28 15.11 -41.22
CA TYR A 107 7.05 15.84 -40.85
C TYR A 107 6.51 15.41 -39.50
N ASN A 108 6.39 14.10 -39.26
CA ASN A 108 5.94 13.57 -38.00
C ASN A 108 6.87 13.89 -36.83
N ALA A 109 8.19 13.93 -37.06
CA ALA A 109 9.16 14.31 -36.04
C ALA A 109 8.96 15.78 -35.60
N HIS A 110 8.80 16.72 -36.54
CA HIS A 110 8.56 18.14 -36.21
C HIS A 110 7.17 18.34 -35.59
N LYS A 111 6.15 17.62 -36.04
CA LYS A 111 4.81 17.62 -35.42
C LYS A 111 4.86 17.17 -33.98
N ASN A 112 5.59 16.09 -33.68
CA ASN A 112 5.77 15.60 -32.31
C ASN A 112 6.58 16.61 -31.47
N ALA A 113 7.65 17.20 -32.04
CA ALA A 113 8.44 18.20 -31.35
C ALA A 113 7.60 19.43 -30.94
N LEU A 114 6.70 19.89 -31.80
CA LEU A 114 5.75 20.94 -31.45
C LEU A 114 4.76 20.48 -30.35
N ALA A 115 4.23 19.27 -30.43
CA ALA A 115 3.38 18.74 -29.36
C ALA A 115 4.13 18.62 -28.02
N ASP A 116 5.41 18.27 -28.08
CA ASP A 116 6.28 18.12 -26.90
C ASP A 116 6.68 19.46 -26.25
N THR A 117 6.33 20.61 -26.85
CA THR A 117 6.42 21.94 -26.20
C THR A 117 5.38 22.13 -25.10
N ARG A 118 4.37 21.29 -25.03
CA ARG A 118 3.30 21.34 -24.04
C ARG A 118 3.45 20.23 -23.03
N LEU A 119 3.66 20.57 -21.77
CA LEU A 119 3.77 19.63 -20.67
C LEU A 119 2.41 19.49 -19.99
N THR A 120 1.83 18.30 -20.02
CA THR A 120 0.52 18.00 -19.44
C THR A 120 0.60 17.01 -18.29
N ALA A 121 -0.37 17.07 -17.39
CA ALA A 121 -0.49 16.16 -16.26
C ALA A 121 -0.78 14.72 -16.73
N PRO A 122 0.01 13.70 -16.34
CA PRO A 122 -0.21 12.30 -16.72
C PRO A 122 -1.35 11.64 -15.94
N PHE A 123 -1.70 12.18 -14.77
CA PHE A 123 -2.74 11.69 -13.85
C PHE A 123 -3.30 12.86 -13.01
N ASP A 124 -4.40 12.60 -12.31
CA ASP A 124 -4.96 13.53 -11.33
C ASP A 124 -4.06 13.60 -10.09
N GLY A 125 -3.72 14.80 -9.63
CA GLY A 125 -2.81 14.93 -8.49
C GLY A 125 -2.49 16.36 -8.12
N TYR A 126 -1.55 16.51 -7.20
CA TYR A 126 -1.10 17.79 -6.68
C TYR A 126 0.30 18.12 -7.16
N ILE A 127 0.54 19.40 -7.44
CA ILE A 127 1.88 19.92 -7.72
C ILE A 127 2.66 19.97 -6.39
N GLN A 128 3.77 19.24 -6.33
CA GLN A 128 4.59 19.17 -5.14
C GLN A 128 5.70 20.23 -5.16
N LYS A 129 6.34 20.43 -6.33
CA LYS A 129 7.46 21.35 -6.48
C LYS A 129 7.56 21.87 -7.90
N LYS A 130 7.94 23.13 -8.03
CA LYS A 130 8.41 23.76 -9.28
C LYS A 130 9.92 23.82 -9.24
N TYR A 131 10.59 23.47 -10.32
CA TYR A 131 12.05 23.52 -10.49
C TYR A 131 12.48 24.68 -11.37
N TYR A 132 11.56 25.15 -12.22
CA TYR A 132 11.73 26.29 -13.14
C TYR A 132 10.53 27.19 -13.07
N ASP A 133 10.75 28.48 -13.28
CA ASP A 133 9.71 29.49 -13.41
C ASP A 133 9.52 29.91 -14.87
N SER A 134 8.48 30.71 -15.12
CA SER A 134 8.19 31.28 -16.44
C SER A 134 9.36 32.17 -16.88
N HIS A 135 9.69 32.13 -18.16
CA HIS A 135 10.76 32.88 -18.83
C HIS A 135 12.19 32.35 -18.60
N GLU A 136 12.35 31.23 -17.90
CA GLU A 136 13.61 30.52 -17.81
C GLU A 136 13.80 29.57 -19.01
N THR A 137 15.04 29.24 -19.36
CA THR A 137 15.33 28.26 -20.42
C THR A 137 15.60 26.91 -19.82
N VAL A 138 14.95 25.88 -20.34
CA VAL A 138 15.10 24.49 -19.90
C VAL A 138 15.66 23.61 -21.01
N ALA A 139 16.56 22.69 -20.65
CA ALA A 139 17.03 21.65 -21.54
C ALA A 139 16.08 20.43 -21.51
N ALA A 140 16.06 19.68 -22.63
CA ALA A 140 15.25 18.47 -22.72
C ALA A 140 15.62 17.45 -21.62
N GLY A 141 14.61 16.84 -20.99
CA GLY A 141 14.77 15.84 -19.93
C GLY A 141 15.00 16.41 -18.52
N TYR A 142 15.18 17.70 -18.35
CA TYR A 142 15.30 18.29 -17.02
C TYR A 142 13.91 18.47 -16.37
N PRO A 143 13.77 18.11 -15.08
CA PRO A 143 12.51 18.23 -14.37
C PRO A 143 12.06 19.68 -14.26
N VAL A 144 10.84 19.97 -14.67
CA VAL A 144 10.21 21.30 -14.54
C VAL A 144 9.30 21.36 -13.33
N VAL A 145 8.52 20.30 -13.11
CA VAL A 145 7.57 20.20 -12.00
C VAL A 145 7.60 18.76 -11.44
N SER A 146 7.42 18.59 -10.14
CA SER A 146 7.05 17.28 -9.58
C SER A 146 5.59 17.25 -9.18
N MET A 147 4.94 16.12 -9.46
CA MET A 147 3.55 15.83 -9.12
C MET A 147 3.45 14.60 -8.23
N ILE A 148 2.51 14.60 -7.31
CA ILE A 148 2.09 13.44 -6.53
C ILE A 148 0.70 13.00 -6.92
N ASN A 149 0.52 11.67 -7.04
CA ASN A 149 -0.77 11.07 -7.35
C ASN A 149 -1.69 11.15 -6.12
N SER A 150 -2.96 11.53 -6.31
CA SER A 150 -3.98 11.61 -5.27
C SER A 150 -4.99 10.47 -5.28
N ASN A 151 -4.89 9.55 -6.26
CA ASN A 151 -5.89 8.47 -6.43
C ASN A 151 -5.76 7.37 -5.36
N TYR A 152 -4.62 7.25 -4.72
CA TYR A 152 -4.36 6.33 -3.61
C TYR A 152 -3.06 6.72 -2.91
N PHE A 153 -2.89 6.18 -1.71
CA PHE A 153 -1.68 6.34 -0.93
C PHE A 153 -1.07 4.97 -0.64
N ASP A 154 0.23 4.92 -0.53
CA ASP A 154 0.93 3.76 0.00
C ASP A 154 1.17 3.95 1.50
N VAL A 155 0.99 2.89 2.27
CA VAL A 155 1.32 2.84 3.70
C VAL A 155 2.44 1.83 3.86
N ASP A 156 3.61 2.30 4.23
CA ASP A 156 4.76 1.43 4.50
C ASP A 156 4.85 1.15 6.00
N ILE A 157 4.96 -0.14 6.35
CA ILE A 157 5.29 -0.62 7.70
C ILE A 157 6.47 -1.58 7.62
N ASP A 158 7.18 -1.73 8.71
CA ASP A 158 8.25 -2.70 8.84
C ASP A 158 7.84 -3.78 9.88
N ILE A 159 7.83 -5.05 9.47
CA ILE A 159 7.43 -6.19 10.29
C ILE A 159 8.64 -7.08 10.64
N PRO A 160 8.70 -7.70 11.83
CA PRO A 160 9.76 -8.63 12.20
C PRO A 160 9.69 -9.95 11.41
N SER A 161 10.79 -10.70 11.43
CA SER A 161 10.90 -11.99 10.74
C SER A 161 9.86 -13.03 11.23
N SER A 162 9.50 -13.00 12.51
CA SER A 162 8.45 -13.88 13.07
C SER A 162 7.10 -13.70 12.36
N ASP A 163 6.74 -12.47 12.05
CA ASP A 163 5.46 -12.16 11.39
C ASP A 163 5.55 -12.27 9.88
N PHE A 164 6.74 -12.04 9.30
CA PHE A 164 6.98 -12.35 7.90
C PHE A 164 6.72 -13.83 7.57
N VAL A 165 7.17 -14.76 8.43
CA VAL A 165 6.90 -16.21 8.25
C VAL A 165 5.41 -16.52 8.33
N ARG A 166 4.68 -15.78 9.17
CA ARG A 166 3.23 -15.94 9.37
C ARG A 166 2.36 -15.19 8.37
N GLN A 167 2.93 -14.55 7.35
CA GLN A 167 2.17 -13.73 6.39
C GLN A 167 0.98 -14.45 5.73
N GLY A 168 1.06 -15.77 5.58
CA GLY A 168 -0.04 -16.59 5.04
C GLY A 168 -1.27 -16.68 5.96
N LEU A 169 -1.16 -16.29 7.22
CA LEU A 169 -2.25 -16.27 8.20
C LEU A 169 -2.95 -14.90 8.26
N PHE A 170 -2.42 -13.87 7.62
CA PHE A 170 -3.00 -12.53 7.61
C PHE A 170 -4.33 -12.51 6.86
N LYS A 171 -5.35 -11.90 7.46
CA LYS A 171 -6.70 -11.86 6.91
C LYS A 171 -7.11 -10.48 6.43
N SER A 172 -6.95 -9.50 7.29
CA SER A 172 -7.37 -8.14 7.02
C SER A 172 -6.34 -7.12 7.50
N PHE A 173 -6.34 -5.98 6.84
CA PHE A 173 -5.45 -4.87 7.13
C PHE A 173 -6.29 -3.61 7.26
N SER A 174 -6.06 -2.87 8.31
CA SER A 174 -6.68 -1.56 8.51
C SER A 174 -5.68 -0.62 9.15
N CYS A 175 -5.95 0.68 9.09
CA CYS A 175 -5.17 1.65 9.85
C CYS A 175 -6.05 2.69 10.55
N THR A 176 -5.47 3.26 11.58
CA THR A 176 -5.97 4.47 12.23
C THR A 176 -4.94 5.58 12.03
N ILE A 177 -5.42 6.79 11.79
CA ILE A 177 -4.59 7.98 11.61
C ILE A 177 -4.86 8.88 12.82
N ASP A 178 -3.81 9.31 13.52
CA ASP A 178 -3.96 10.02 14.81
C ASP A 178 -4.75 11.32 14.70
N VAL A 179 -4.69 11.99 13.54
CA VAL A 179 -5.46 13.24 13.28
C VAL A 179 -6.94 13.00 12.98
N PHE A 180 -7.37 11.74 12.79
CA PHE A 180 -8.76 11.37 12.56
C PHE A 180 -9.21 10.33 13.61
N PRO A 181 -9.40 10.74 14.89
CA PRO A 181 -9.68 9.82 15.97
C PRO A 181 -11.00 9.07 15.75
N GLY A 182 -10.99 7.75 16.02
CA GLY A 182 -12.16 6.90 15.91
C GLY A 182 -12.49 6.43 14.49
N GLN A 183 -11.76 6.86 13.47
CA GLN A 183 -11.93 6.36 12.11
C GLN A 183 -10.94 5.23 11.81
N VAL A 184 -11.46 4.15 11.21
CA VAL A 184 -10.66 3.00 10.77
C VAL A 184 -10.73 2.93 9.25
N PHE A 185 -9.57 2.90 8.62
CA PHE A 185 -9.44 2.89 7.17
C PHE A 185 -8.97 1.51 6.71
N PRO A 186 -9.70 0.84 5.81
CA PRO A 186 -9.30 -0.44 5.25
C PRO A 186 -8.07 -0.28 4.37
N LEU A 187 -7.18 -1.27 4.42
CA LEU A 187 -5.96 -1.32 3.62
C LEU A 187 -5.94 -2.58 2.75
N GLU A 188 -5.33 -2.47 1.58
CA GLU A 188 -5.08 -3.58 0.66
C GLU A 188 -3.58 -3.91 0.66
N LEU A 189 -3.19 -5.17 0.87
CA LEU A 189 -1.81 -5.59 0.78
C LEU A 189 -1.33 -5.55 -0.68
N ILE A 190 -0.24 -4.85 -0.93
CA ILE A 190 0.40 -4.75 -2.25
C ILE A 190 1.58 -5.71 -2.33
N GLU A 191 2.52 -5.58 -1.40
CA GLU A 191 3.72 -6.41 -1.39
C GLU A 191 4.33 -6.53 0.01
N ILE A 192 5.08 -7.62 0.21
CA ILE A 192 6.00 -7.76 1.32
C ILE A 192 7.37 -8.06 0.72
N THR A 193 8.36 -7.22 1.01
CA THR A 193 9.71 -7.42 0.48
C THR A 193 10.33 -8.69 1.09
N ARG A 194 11.01 -9.50 0.26
CA ARG A 194 11.69 -10.73 0.73
C ARG A 194 13.10 -10.47 1.27
N LYS A 195 13.55 -9.22 1.27
CA LYS A 195 14.85 -8.81 1.81
C LYS A 195 14.62 -7.89 3.00
N ALA A 196 15.17 -8.28 4.15
CA ALA A 196 15.14 -7.46 5.34
C ALA A 196 15.99 -6.19 5.17
N ASN A 197 15.59 -5.11 5.85
CA ASN A 197 16.37 -3.88 5.95
C ASN A 197 17.52 -4.06 6.97
N LEU A 198 18.28 -2.98 7.20
CA LEU A 198 19.42 -2.99 8.14
C LEU A 198 19.02 -3.35 9.59
N ASN A 199 17.76 -3.14 9.96
CA ASN A 199 17.21 -3.45 11.28
C ASN A 199 16.61 -4.86 11.33
N GLN A 200 16.85 -5.70 10.32
CA GLN A 200 16.31 -7.06 10.20
C GLN A 200 14.76 -7.11 10.11
N LEU A 201 14.15 -6.04 9.65
CA LEU A 201 12.71 -5.93 9.44
C LEU A 201 12.37 -6.06 7.96
N TYR A 202 11.22 -6.63 7.66
CA TYR A 202 10.70 -6.80 6.31
C TYR A 202 9.68 -5.70 6.02
N ARG A 203 9.86 -4.97 4.92
CA ARG A 203 8.91 -3.93 4.54
C ARG A 203 7.66 -4.52 3.94
N MET A 204 6.53 -4.11 4.47
CA MET A 204 5.20 -4.38 3.94
C MET A 204 4.63 -3.08 3.41
N ARG A 205 4.15 -3.09 2.17
CA ARG A 205 3.46 -1.98 1.54
C ARG A 205 2.00 -2.31 1.39
N LEU A 206 1.17 -1.41 1.86
CA LEU A 206 -0.27 -1.49 1.85
C LEU A 206 -0.83 -0.29 1.07
N ARG A 207 -1.99 -0.43 0.47
CA ARG A 207 -2.68 0.64 -0.24
C ARG A 207 -3.83 1.17 0.59
N LEU A 208 -3.87 2.49 0.72
CA LEU A 208 -4.96 3.25 1.31
C LEU A 208 -5.70 3.98 0.18
N LYS A 209 -6.98 3.71 0.02
CA LYS A 209 -7.83 4.45 -0.91
C LYS A 209 -8.30 5.76 -0.28
N PRO A 210 -8.40 6.87 -1.05
CA PRO A 210 -8.97 8.10 -0.56
C PRO A 210 -10.39 7.88 -0.04
N VAL A 211 -10.71 8.54 1.06
CA VAL A 211 -12.06 8.50 1.65
C VAL A 211 -12.69 9.87 1.45
N PRO A 212 -13.89 9.97 0.85
CA PRO A 212 -14.56 11.24 0.66
C PRO A 212 -14.72 12.01 1.97
N GLY A 213 -14.34 13.28 1.98
CA GLY A 213 -14.43 14.14 3.16
C GLY A 213 -13.29 14.00 4.17
N VAL A 214 -12.27 13.20 3.89
CA VAL A 214 -11.07 13.05 4.73
C VAL A 214 -9.85 13.48 3.92
N ASP A 215 -9.20 14.56 4.34
CA ASP A 215 -8.00 15.08 3.68
C ASP A 215 -6.75 14.36 4.20
N ILE A 216 -6.43 13.25 3.54
CA ILE A 216 -5.25 12.44 3.86
C ILE A 216 -4.07 12.95 3.03
N ALA A 217 -2.96 13.24 3.69
CA ALA A 217 -1.74 13.71 3.06
C ALA A 217 -0.56 12.74 3.24
N ALA A 218 0.32 12.69 2.24
CA ALA A 218 1.59 11.99 2.36
C ALA A 218 2.43 12.61 3.50
N GLY A 219 3.08 11.76 4.30
CA GLY A 219 3.84 12.17 5.47
C GLY A 219 3.14 11.92 6.80
N MET A 220 1.82 11.71 6.83
CA MET A 220 1.09 11.40 8.06
C MET A 220 1.52 10.05 8.63
N SER A 221 1.56 9.96 9.97
CA SER A 221 1.80 8.72 10.70
C SER A 221 0.48 7.96 10.90
N VAL A 222 0.57 6.63 10.87
CA VAL A 222 -0.57 5.73 11.02
C VAL A 222 -0.21 4.55 11.91
N ASN A 223 -1.21 3.97 12.56
CA ASN A 223 -1.10 2.69 13.22
C ASN A 223 -1.84 1.63 12.39
N VAL A 224 -1.08 0.72 11.77
CA VAL A 224 -1.63 -0.37 10.95
C VAL A 224 -1.94 -1.55 11.85
N THR A 225 -3.19 -2.00 11.81
CA THR A 225 -3.67 -3.20 12.48
C THR A 225 -3.76 -4.34 11.46
N ILE A 226 -3.04 -5.41 11.73
CA ILE A 226 -3.10 -6.67 10.96
C ILE A 226 -3.90 -7.67 11.78
N GLU A 227 -4.99 -8.15 11.25
CA GLU A 227 -5.79 -9.23 11.83
C GLU A 227 -5.36 -10.57 11.21
N TYR A 228 -5.17 -11.57 12.04
CA TYR A 228 -4.77 -12.89 11.60
C TYR A 228 -5.47 -13.98 12.40
N ASN A 229 -5.64 -15.15 11.78
CA ASN A 229 -6.22 -16.30 12.45
C ASN A 229 -5.12 -17.24 12.94
N PRO A 230 -5.03 -17.46 14.24
CA PRO A 230 -4.00 -18.35 14.82
C PRO A 230 -4.28 -19.85 14.63
N ASN A 231 -4.99 -20.26 13.59
CA ASN A 231 -5.52 -21.63 13.40
C ASN A 231 -4.48 -22.76 13.53
N GLU A 232 -3.18 -22.47 13.51
CA GLU A 232 -2.12 -23.46 13.69
C GLU A 232 -1.54 -23.49 15.13
N GLU A 233 -1.88 -22.51 15.96
CA GLU A 233 -1.49 -22.50 17.37
C GLU A 233 -2.68 -23.01 18.19
N ALA A 234 -2.49 -24.06 18.99
CA ALA A 234 -3.50 -24.56 19.92
C ALA A 234 -3.70 -23.57 21.09
N LEU A 235 -4.19 -22.37 20.77
CA LEU A 235 -4.43 -21.34 21.75
C LEU A 235 -5.62 -21.71 22.63
N THR A 236 -5.45 -21.48 23.94
CA THR A 236 -6.50 -21.72 24.92
C THR A 236 -6.87 -20.44 25.65
N VAL A 237 -8.04 -20.45 26.27
CA VAL A 237 -8.56 -19.31 27.00
C VAL A 237 -8.91 -19.71 28.42
N VAL A 238 -8.43 -18.93 29.37
CA VAL A 238 -8.75 -19.07 30.80
C VAL A 238 -9.16 -17.72 31.39
N PRO A 239 -10.02 -17.68 32.40
CA PRO A 239 -10.30 -16.45 33.13
C PRO A 239 -9.02 -15.87 33.79
N LEU A 240 -8.87 -14.56 33.83
CA LEU A 240 -7.76 -13.89 34.52
C LEU A 240 -7.64 -14.33 35.99
N SER A 241 -8.78 -14.59 36.64
CA SER A 241 -8.84 -15.07 38.03
C SER A 241 -8.26 -16.48 38.26
N ALA A 242 -8.01 -17.24 37.20
CA ALA A 242 -7.39 -18.56 37.29
C ALA A 242 -5.86 -18.49 37.33
N MET A 243 -5.27 -17.36 36.96
CA MET A 243 -3.84 -17.17 36.91
C MET A 243 -3.33 -16.63 38.26
N PHE A 244 -2.15 -17.12 38.65
CA PHE A 244 -1.34 -16.53 39.73
C PHE A 244 0.11 -16.47 39.29
N GLU A 245 0.89 -15.65 39.97
CA GLU A 245 2.31 -15.49 39.69
C GLU A 245 3.12 -16.06 40.88
N GLU A 246 4.09 -16.88 40.58
CA GLU A 246 5.02 -17.44 41.57
C GLU A 246 6.43 -17.45 41.00
N ASN A 247 7.40 -16.88 41.71
CA ASN A 247 8.80 -16.76 41.29
C ASN A 247 9.02 -16.06 39.94
N GLY A 248 8.11 -15.15 39.58
CA GLY A 248 8.17 -14.44 38.29
C GLY A 248 7.61 -15.21 37.10
N GLU A 249 7.02 -16.39 37.35
CA GLU A 249 6.35 -17.19 36.31
C GLU A 249 4.83 -17.18 36.49
N SER A 250 4.11 -17.05 35.36
CA SER A 250 2.66 -17.16 35.36
C SER A 250 2.24 -18.64 35.38
N ALA A 251 1.36 -19.00 36.31
CA ALA A 251 0.93 -20.36 36.52
C ALA A 251 -0.59 -20.44 36.75
N VAL A 252 -1.13 -21.65 36.57
CA VAL A 252 -2.51 -22.01 36.89
C VAL A 252 -2.55 -23.34 37.65
N TRP A 253 -3.62 -23.55 38.41
CA TRP A 253 -3.90 -24.84 39.03
C TRP A 253 -4.80 -25.66 38.11
N VAL A 254 -4.26 -26.78 37.59
CA VAL A 254 -5.02 -27.75 36.78
C VAL A 254 -5.60 -28.80 37.70
N TYR A 255 -6.94 -28.97 37.67
CA TYR A 255 -7.64 -29.98 38.44
C TYR A 255 -7.71 -31.32 37.70
N ASN A 256 -7.34 -32.39 38.37
CA ASN A 256 -7.43 -33.74 37.83
C ASN A 256 -8.71 -34.43 38.40
N PRO A 257 -9.72 -34.71 37.55
CA PRO A 257 -10.98 -35.34 38.03
C PRO A 257 -10.82 -36.72 38.61
N LYS A 258 -9.80 -37.46 38.20
CA LYS A 258 -9.59 -38.84 38.68
C LYS A 258 -9.00 -38.88 40.09
N THR A 259 -8.11 -37.96 40.40
CA THR A 259 -7.40 -37.91 41.70
C THR A 259 -7.98 -36.88 42.65
N GLN A 260 -8.88 -36.01 42.17
CA GLN A 260 -9.46 -34.87 42.88
C GLN A 260 -8.39 -33.95 43.49
N ARG A 261 -7.24 -33.81 42.79
CA ARG A 261 -6.12 -32.99 43.19
C ARG A 261 -5.78 -31.94 42.18
N VAL A 262 -5.15 -30.85 42.64
CA VAL A 262 -4.65 -29.78 41.79
C VAL A 262 -3.15 -29.91 41.60
N THR A 263 -2.70 -29.59 40.38
CA THR A 263 -1.28 -29.57 40.00
C THR A 263 -0.94 -28.20 39.44
N LYS A 264 0.15 -27.63 39.88
CA LYS A 264 0.65 -26.36 39.32
C LYS A 264 1.16 -26.59 37.91
N ARG A 265 0.79 -25.69 37.00
CA ARG A 265 1.31 -25.69 35.64
C ARG A 265 1.67 -24.27 35.21
N VAL A 266 2.94 -24.11 34.80
CA VAL A 266 3.44 -22.88 34.22
C VAL A 266 2.81 -22.71 32.84
N ILE A 267 2.38 -21.47 32.52
CA ILE A 267 1.73 -21.14 31.26
C ILE A 267 2.44 -19.96 30.60
N GLN A 268 2.40 -19.94 29.27
CA GLN A 268 2.84 -18.77 28.50
C GLN A 268 1.64 -17.94 28.08
N LEU A 269 1.65 -16.68 28.52
CA LEU A 269 0.60 -15.73 28.21
C LEU A 269 0.87 -15.06 26.86
N LYS A 270 -0.16 -14.98 26.01
CA LYS A 270 -0.09 -14.28 24.72
C LYS A 270 -0.77 -12.92 24.76
N LYS A 271 -1.97 -12.84 25.31
CA LYS A 271 -2.76 -11.60 25.35
C LYS A 271 -3.85 -11.66 26.43
N LEU A 272 -4.12 -10.51 27.04
CA LEU A 272 -5.32 -10.29 27.85
C LEU A 272 -6.42 -9.71 26.98
N LEU A 273 -7.60 -10.35 26.99
CA LEU A 273 -8.80 -9.89 26.28
C LEU A 273 -9.56 -8.86 27.12
N LYS A 274 -10.30 -7.98 26.45
CA LYS A 274 -11.19 -7.01 27.12
C LYS A 274 -12.31 -7.68 27.93
N THR A 275 -12.59 -8.96 27.66
CA THR A 275 -13.55 -9.80 28.40
C THR A 275 -13.03 -10.24 29.79
N GLY A 276 -11.78 -9.96 30.13
CA GLY A 276 -11.15 -10.45 31.34
C GLY A 276 -10.65 -11.89 31.25
N GLU A 277 -10.50 -12.39 30.03
CA GLU A 277 -9.94 -13.72 29.73
C GLU A 277 -8.50 -13.58 29.23
N LEU A 278 -7.67 -14.57 29.56
CA LEU A 278 -6.28 -14.69 29.13
C LEU A 278 -6.15 -15.69 27.99
N ILE A 279 -5.49 -15.30 26.91
CA ILE A 279 -5.05 -16.23 25.86
C ILE A 279 -3.70 -16.81 26.26
N VAL A 280 -3.65 -18.13 26.32
CA VAL A 280 -2.50 -18.94 26.68
C VAL A 280 -2.00 -19.66 25.42
N SER A 281 -0.71 -19.52 25.12
CA SER A 281 -0.07 -20.15 23.96
C SER A 281 0.49 -21.54 24.29
N GLU A 282 0.98 -21.75 25.51
CA GLU A 282 1.58 -23.02 25.93
C GLU A 282 1.22 -23.35 27.38
N GLY A 283 1.19 -24.63 27.68
CA GLY A 283 0.98 -25.14 29.02
C GLY A 283 -0.43 -25.65 29.31
N LEU A 284 -1.42 -25.42 28.45
CA LEU A 284 -2.79 -25.89 28.63
C LEU A 284 -3.38 -26.52 27.38
N ALA A 285 -4.21 -27.52 27.56
CA ALA A 285 -5.03 -28.11 26.51
C ALA A 285 -6.50 -27.77 26.69
N ALA A 286 -7.22 -27.64 25.58
CA ALA A 286 -8.66 -27.44 25.61
C ALA A 286 -9.35 -28.63 26.30
N GLY A 287 -10.34 -28.36 27.15
CA GLY A 287 -11.06 -29.37 27.93
C GLY A 287 -10.50 -29.59 29.33
N GLU A 288 -9.27 -29.14 29.64
CA GLU A 288 -8.74 -29.21 31.02
C GLU A 288 -9.58 -28.32 31.96
N ILE A 289 -9.58 -28.64 33.22
CA ILE A 289 -10.29 -27.87 34.25
C ILE A 289 -9.24 -27.11 35.07
N VAL A 290 -9.34 -25.79 35.09
CA VAL A 290 -8.51 -24.91 35.90
C VAL A 290 -9.31 -24.30 37.05
N VAL A 291 -8.64 -24.09 38.17
CA VAL A 291 -9.25 -23.41 39.34
C VAL A 291 -9.33 -21.91 39.02
N SER A 292 -10.50 -21.30 39.21
CA SER A 292 -10.73 -19.86 38.94
C SER A 292 -10.99 -19.02 40.19
N ALA A 293 -11.06 -19.65 41.36
CA ALA A 293 -11.25 -18.93 42.64
C ALA A 293 -10.39 -19.59 43.73
N GLY A 294 -9.84 -18.79 44.63
CA GLY A 294 -9.02 -19.28 45.74
C GLY A 294 -7.61 -19.74 45.34
N VAL A 295 -7.12 -19.34 44.18
CA VAL A 295 -5.84 -19.82 43.60
C VAL A 295 -4.62 -19.57 44.48
N HIS A 296 -4.61 -18.52 45.32
CA HIS A 296 -3.50 -18.18 46.24
C HIS A 296 -3.48 -19.03 47.53
N SER A 297 -4.56 -19.79 47.79
CA SER A 297 -4.65 -20.65 49.00
C SER A 297 -4.30 -22.11 48.72
N LEU A 298 -4.06 -22.47 47.46
CA LEU A 298 -3.78 -23.82 47.03
C LEU A 298 -2.28 -24.15 47.11
N LYS A 299 -1.99 -25.43 47.28
CA LYS A 299 -0.62 -26.01 47.26
C LYS A 299 -0.60 -27.20 46.30
N GLU A 300 0.58 -27.53 45.80
CA GLU A 300 0.80 -28.68 44.94
C GLU A 300 0.24 -29.96 45.54
N GLY A 301 -0.56 -30.70 44.76
CA GLY A 301 -1.17 -31.95 45.19
C GLY A 301 -2.34 -31.84 46.15
N MET A 302 -2.81 -30.63 46.49
CA MET A 302 -3.91 -30.42 47.40
C MET A 302 -5.21 -31.03 46.85
N SER A 303 -5.97 -31.68 47.70
CA SER A 303 -7.28 -32.23 47.35
C SER A 303 -8.33 -31.08 47.34
N VAL A 304 -9.10 -30.99 46.26
CA VAL A 304 -10.17 -29.98 46.10
C VAL A 304 -11.41 -30.65 45.55
N GLU A 305 -12.56 -30.09 45.85
CA GLU A 305 -13.87 -30.51 45.34
C GLU A 305 -14.43 -29.45 44.42
N LEU A 306 -15.08 -29.89 43.31
CA LEU A 306 -15.75 -28.96 42.38
C LEU A 306 -16.99 -28.37 43.09
N LEU A 307 -17.05 -27.03 43.08
CA LEU A 307 -18.25 -26.33 43.54
C LEU A 307 -19.47 -26.73 42.69
N LYS A 308 -20.58 -26.97 43.33
CA LYS A 308 -21.83 -27.23 42.64
C LYS A 308 -22.24 -26.00 41.84
N PRO A 309 -22.83 -26.18 40.64
CA PRO A 309 -23.27 -25.04 39.83
C PRO A 309 -24.30 -24.21 40.61
N VAL A 310 -24.22 -22.90 40.47
CA VAL A 310 -25.15 -21.94 41.04
C VAL A 310 -26.56 -22.24 40.55
N SER A 311 -27.51 -22.41 41.46
CA SER A 311 -28.90 -22.66 41.16
C SER A 311 -29.80 -21.67 41.95
N LYS A 312 -31.10 -21.68 41.67
CA LYS A 312 -32.08 -20.84 42.43
C LYS A 312 -32.08 -21.13 43.94
N THR A 313 -31.69 -22.33 44.34
CA THR A 313 -31.62 -22.76 45.75
C THR A 313 -30.19 -22.73 46.32
N ASN A 314 -29.19 -22.58 45.46
CA ASN A 314 -27.78 -22.46 45.82
C ASN A 314 -27.15 -21.26 45.15
N VAL A 315 -27.47 -20.05 45.61
CA VAL A 315 -27.09 -18.76 45.02
C VAL A 315 -25.57 -18.50 45.09
N GLY A 316 -24.82 -19.20 45.90
CA GLY A 316 -23.37 -19.04 46.06
C GLY A 316 -22.57 -20.26 45.60
N GLY A 317 -23.18 -21.36 45.21
CA GLY A 317 -22.47 -22.62 44.87
C GLY A 317 -21.83 -23.32 46.07
N LEU A 318 -22.16 -22.91 47.29
CA LEU A 318 -21.53 -23.35 48.56
C LEU A 318 -22.32 -24.44 49.28
N LEU A 319 -23.46 -24.87 48.77
CA LEU A 319 -24.29 -25.94 49.35
C LEU A 319 -24.23 -27.23 48.53
#